data_f91edddd04144e28b8181fcc0e5cc368
#
_entry.id   f91edddd04144e28b8181fcc0e5cc368
#
_cell.length_a   1.000
_cell.length_b   1.000
_cell.length_c   1.000
_cell.angle_alpha   90.00
_cell.angle_beta   90.00
_cell.angle_gamma   90.00
#
_symmetry.space_group_name_H-M   'P 1'
#
loop_
_entity.id
_entity.type
_entity.pdbx_description
1 polymer ?
#
loop_
_entity_poly.entity_id
_entity_poly.type
_entity_poly.pdbx_seq_one_letter_code
_entity_poly.pdbx_strand_id
1 'polypeptide(L)'
;MPPSSPSLTKVNKPASTVIAKQNDEREKLFLLYESSGTTAGDDSAAAANMQSQRLSDVDTNCIDHYGFIHEKPLTTMSVNERKQIQNEIKRSERWQKMLQKWTQLTRQSEQLRRRIYKGIPSSLRGAFWSKLLNLDEQLRIHKGHYELLKTKARLTSTYLVQIDLDVHRTYRNHQMFCNRYCLRQKHLFSILAAYSVYNTEIGYCQIVAFLLLYLPEEETFWALSQLITKAPYTTFGFFVPSFPKLFRFQEHFEKIMKKMLPKVYKHFNQYQLESNLFTIRWFMLCYLDCLPFELVLRIWDIYMLDGEQVLLTMAYCILKINRKKLIHLKTFDNLNTFLKNELRQNFGNTTLTYDEIIEELNVCHDKLKQNNLLHLPPLKENEFLTRLEL
;
A
#
# COMPACT_ATOMS: atom_id res chain seq x y z
N MET A 1 45.78 49.50 8.38
CA MET A 1 45.58 48.26 9.15
C MET A 1 44.15 47.81 8.93
N PRO A 2 43.88 46.67 8.23
CA PRO A 2 42.58 46.07 8.17
C PRO A 2 42.37 45.09 9.34
N PRO A 3 41.14 44.89 9.86
CA PRO A 3 40.86 44.01 10.98
C PRO A 3 40.88 42.55 10.62
N SER A 4 41.44 41.75 11.51
CA SER A 4 41.58 40.31 11.46
C SER A 4 40.24 39.59 11.50
N SER A 5 40.03 38.65 10.57
CA SER A 5 38.92 37.70 10.50
C SER A 5 39.03 36.65 11.63
N PRO A 6 37.92 36.23 12.26
CA PRO A 6 37.96 35.11 13.20
C PRO A 6 37.94 33.77 12.43
N SER A 7 38.95 32.94 12.71
CA SER A 7 39.07 31.57 12.26
C SER A 7 38.00 30.66 12.87
N LEU A 8 37.04 30.20 12.09
CA LEU A 8 36.11 29.14 12.45
C LEU A 8 36.84 27.78 12.36
N THR A 9 37.37 27.31 13.44
CA THR A 9 37.82 25.92 13.61
C THR A 9 36.58 25.01 13.67
N LYS A 10 36.20 24.39 12.54
CA LYS A 10 35.31 23.22 12.53
C LYS A 10 36.07 22.06 13.15
N VAL A 11 35.75 21.71 14.38
CA VAL A 11 36.21 20.47 15.03
C VAL A 11 35.55 19.32 14.33
N ASN A 12 36.24 18.69 13.40
CA ASN A 12 35.86 17.40 12.83
C ASN A 12 35.89 16.34 13.94
N LYS A 13 34.72 15.88 14.39
CA LYS A 13 34.64 14.71 15.27
C LYS A 13 35.24 13.49 14.54
N PRO A 14 36.05 12.65 15.19
CA PRO A 14 36.66 11.51 14.57
C PRO A 14 35.56 10.54 14.06
N ALA A 15 35.76 9.95 12.89
CA ALA A 15 34.79 9.04 12.24
C ALA A 15 34.34 7.88 13.15
N SER A 16 35.21 7.41 14.02
CA SER A 16 34.93 6.38 15.04
C SER A 16 33.83 6.79 16.03
N THR A 17 33.76 8.08 16.41
CA THR A 17 32.73 8.58 17.34
C THR A 17 31.37 8.71 16.68
N VAL A 18 31.31 8.95 15.37
CA VAL A 18 30.07 9.01 14.58
C VAL A 18 29.49 7.60 14.39
N ILE A 19 30.34 6.64 14.07
CA ILE A 19 29.94 5.22 13.89
C ILE A 19 29.44 4.63 15.22
N ALA A 20 30.12 4.92 16.35
CA ALA A 20 29.69 4.45 17.66
C ALA A 20 28.31 5.01 18.07
N LYS A 21 28.05 6.28 17.78
CA LYS A 21 26.73 6.88 18.03
C LYS A 21 25.61 6.28 17.17
N GLN A 22 25.89 6.05 15.90
CA GLN A 22 24.93 5.42 14.99
C GLN A 22 24.60 3.97 15.40
N ASN A 23 25.57 3.24 15.93
CA ASN A 23 25.36 1.89 16.46
C ASN A 23 24.49 1.91 17.72
N ASP A 24 24.73 2.88 18.63
CA ASP A 24 23.95 3.05 19.85
C ASP A 24 22.48 3.46 19.54
N GLU A 25 22.25 4.38 18.60
CA GLU A 25 20.91 4.75 18.15
C GLU A 25 20.15 3.59 17.51
N ARG A 26 20.83 2.77 16.67
CA ARG A 26 20.25 1.58 16.08
C ARG A 26 19.80 0.59 17.16
N GLU A 27 20.68 0.25 18.08
CA GLU A 27 20.38 -0.69 19.14
C GLU A 27 19.22 -0.21 20.04
N LYS A 28 19.17 1.07 20.37
CA LYS A 28 18.06 1.68 21.12
C LYS A 28 16.72 1.51 20.41
N LEU A 29 16.67 1.69 19.09
CA LEU A 29 15.44 1.51 18.32
C LEU A 29 14.96 0.07 18.37
N PHE A 30 15.84 -0.92 18.19
CA PHE A 30 15.46 -2.33 18.31
C PHE A 30 14.96 -2.67 19.71
N LEU A 31 15.62 -2.20 20.77
CA LEU A 31 15.20 -2.40 22.16
C LEU A 31 13.81 -1.81 22.43
N LEU A 32 13.49 -0.61 21.90
CA LEU A 32 12.16 -0.02 22.03
C LEU A 32 11.06 -0.91 21.40
N TYR A 33 11.32 -1.51 20.25
CA TYR A 33 10.38 -2.43 19.61
C TYR A 33 10.34 -3.82 20.27
N GLU A 34 11.40 -4.26 20.96
CA GLU A 34 11.47 -5.54 21.66
C GLU A 34 10.83 -5.47 23.05
N SER A 35 11.07 -4.38 23.80
CA SER A 35 10.60 -4.22 25.20
C SER A 35 9.09 -4.08 25.34
N SER A 36 8.39 -3.63 24.31
CA SER A 36 6.94 -3.44 24.34
C SER A 36 6.13 -4.75 24.35
N GLY A 37 6.81 -5.91 24.30
CA GLY A 37 6.17 -7.25 24.39
C GLY A 37 6.39 -7.99 25.72
N THR A 38 7.21 -7.45 26.63
CA THR A 38 7.52 -8.05 27.93
C THR A 38 7.17 -7.10 29.06
N THR A 39 6.21 -7.50 29.86
CA THR A 39 5.90 -6.88 31.15
C THR A 39 7.06 -7.14 32.12
N ALA A 40 8.01 -6.21 32.26
CA ALA A 40 8.80 -6.03 33.49
C ALA A 40 9.85 -4.92 33.32
N GLY A 41 9.81 -3.89 34.17
CA GLY A 41 10.92 -2.95 34.46
C GLY A 41 10.57 -1.47 34.37
N ASP A 42 10.45 -0.89 35.45
CA ASP A 42 10.06 0.32 36.13
C ASP A 42 10.04 1.71 35.43
N ASP A 43 10.74 2.01 34.34
CA ASP A 43 10.73 3.40 33.80
C ASP A 43 10.16 3.52 32.38
N SER A 44 10.05 2.44 31.65
CA SER A 44 9.32 2.40 30.35
C SER A 44 7.82 2.14 30.53
N ALA A 45 7.41 1.67 31.71
CA ALA A 45 6.03 1.35 32.07
C ALA A 45 5.10 2.58 32.04
N ALA A 46 5.62 3.78 32.34
CA ALA A 46 4.82 5.00 32.29
C ALA A 46 4.45 5.40 30.86
N ALA A 47 5.36 5.24 29.89
CA ALA A 47 5.08 5.50 28.48
C ALA A 47 4.19 4.39 27.85
N ALA A 48 4.40 3.12 28.22
CA ALA A 48 3.55 2.00 27.80
C ALA A 48 2.15 2.06 28.44
N ASN A 49 2.03 2.51 29.71
CA ASN A 49 0.74 2.71 30.37
C ASN A 49 -0.04 3.89 29.80
N MET A 50 0.60 5.02 29.46
CA MET A 50 -0.08 6.12 28.75
C MET A 50 -0.58 5.73 27.37
N GLN A 51 -0.01 4.72 26.75
CA GLN A 51 -0.36 4.26 25.40
C GLN A 51 -1.36 3.10 25.39
N SER A 52 -1.33 2.21 26.39
CA SER A 52 -2.40 1.21 26.62
C SER A 52 -3.73 1.88 26.94
N GLN A 53 -3.71 3.07 27.53
CA GLN A 53 -4.88 3.88 27.81
C GLN A 53 -5.60 4.36 26.52
N ARG A 54 -4.92 4.57 25.40
CA ARG A 54 -5.60 5.06 24.18
C ARG A 54 -6.57 4.07 23.57
N LEU A 55 -6.35 2.76 23.70
CA LEU A 55 -7.30 1.73 23.23
C LEU A 55 -8.37 1.41 24.27
N SER A 56 -8.04 1.48 25.58
CA SER A 56 -9.03 1.33 26.65
C SER A 56 -10.03 2.48 26.69
N ASP A 57 -9.62 3.67 26.20
CA ASP A 57 -10.44 4.87 26.19
C ASP A 57 -11.21 5.09 24.88
N VAL A 58 -10.91 4.28 23.81
CA VAL A 58 -11.66 4.35 22.56
C VAL A 58 -12.97 3.58 22.72
N ASP A 59 -14.09 4.30 22.63
CA ASP A 59 -15.41 3.68 22.54
C ASP A 59 -15.43 2.70 21.34
N THR A 60 -15.71 1.43 21.61
CA THR A 60 -15.80 0.38 20.58
C THR A 60 -16.81 0.74 19.48
N ASN A 61 -17.78 1.61 19.79
CA ASN A 61 -18.72 2.14 18.81
C ASN A 61 -18.06 3.10 17.79
N CYS A 62 -16.84 3.54 18.04
CA CYS A 62 -16.06 4.38 17.11
C CYS A 62 -15.16 3.57 16.16
N ILE A 63 -15.13 2.25 16.25
CA ILE A 63 -14.29 1.37 15.42
C ILE A 63 -15.16 0.71 14.35
N ASP A 64 -14.79 0.88 13.08
CA ASP A 64 -15.44 0.19 11.98
C ASP A 64 -15.02 -1.29 11.88
N HIS A 65 -15.73 -2.05 11.05
CA HIS A 65 -15.46 -3.48 10.90
C HIS A 65 -14.12 -3.81 10.23
N TYR A 66 -13.43 -2.80 9.67
CA TYR A 66 -12.05 -2.92 9.17
C TYR A 66 -11.00 -2.59 10.24
N GLY A 67 -11.42 -2.04 11.38
CA GLY A 67 -10.57 -1.67 12.51
C GLY A 67 -10.08 -0.22 12.50
N PHE A 68 -10.66 0.65 11.65
CA PHE A 68 -10.35 2.08 11.68
C PHE A 68 -11.16 2.78 12.77
N ILE A 69 -10.48 3.68 13.49
CA ILE A 69 -11.01 4.48 14.59
C ILE A 69 -11.52 5.79 14.01
N HIS A 70 -12.78 6.11 14.27
CA HIS A 70 -13.47 7.32 13.87
C HIS A 70 -13.61 8.29 15.04
N GLU A 71 -13.67 9.60 14.77
CA GLU A 71 -13.85 10.64 15.80
C GLU A 71 -15.25 10.62 16.44
N LYS A 72 -16.22 10.05 15.75
CA LYS A 72 -17.61 9.98 16.21
C LYS A 72 -18.09 8.54 16.22
N PRO A 73 -18.97 8.18 17.17
CA PRO A 73 -19.60 6.87 17.16
C PRO A 73 -20.28 6.60 15.81
N LEU A 74 -20.08 5.38 15.32
CA LEU A 74 -20.73 4.92 14.10
C LEU A 74 -22.22 4.73 14.37
N THR A 75 -23.02 5.14 13.44
CA THR A 75 -24.47 4.86 13.48
C THR A 75 -24.70 3.35 13.47
N THR A 76 -25.72 2.88 14.20
CA THR A 76 -26.06 1.44 14.23
C THR A 76 -26.17 0.89 12.83
N MET A 77 -25.57 -0.30 12.62
CA MET A 77 -25.56 -1.00 11.33
C MET A 77 -26.93 -0.98 10.64
N SER A 78 -26.97 -0.49 9.43
CA SER A 78 -28.16 -0.48 8.59
C SER A 78 -28.61 -1.91 8.25
N VAL A 79 -29.87 -2.08 7.88
CA VAL A 79 -30.41 -3.38 7.42
C VAL A 79 -29.62 -3.91 6.21
N ASN A 80 -29.14 -3.01 5.35
CA ASN A 80 -28.33 -3.36 4.18
C ASN A 80 -26.95 -3.90 4.56
N GLU A 81 -26.28 -3.31 5.54
CA GLU A 81 -24.98 -3.80 6.04
C GLU A 81 -25.11 -5.18 6.68
N ARG A 82 -26.14 -5.43 7.49
CA ARG A 82 -26.42 -6.76 8.06
C ARG A 82 -26.63 -7.80 6.95
N LYS A 83 -27.36 -7.46 5.89
CA LYS A 83 -27.58 -8.33 4.75
C LYS A 83 -26.29 -8.60 3.97
N GLN A 84 -25.40 -7.61 3.85
CA GLN A 84 -24.09 -7.79 3.23
C GLN A 84 -23.23 -8.76 4.04
N ILE A 85 -23.17 -8.63 5.36
CA ILE A 85 -22.42 -9.55 6.23
C ILE A 85 -22.97 -10.99 6.11
N GLN A 86 -24.30 -11.18 6.11
CA GLN A 86 -24.88 -12.51 5.90
C GLN A 86 -24.53 -13.11 4.53
N ASN A 87 -24.50 -12.28 3.50
CA ASN A 87 -24.09 -12.70 2.16
C ASN A 87 -22.60 -13.04 2.11
N GLU A 88 -21.76 -12.33 2.85
CA GLU A 88 -20.33 -12.62 2.96
C GLU A 88 -20.10 -13.97 3.66
N ILE A 89 -20.81 -14.28 4.73
CA ILE A 89 -20.76 -15.58 5.41
C ILE A 89 -21.10 -16.71 4.44
N LYS A 90 -22.21 -16.60 3.69
CA LYS A 90 -22.60 -17.59 2.68
C LYS A 90 -21.58 -17.72 1.54
N ARG A 91 -20.91 -16.64 1.18
CA ARG A 91 -19.82 -16.65 0.19
C ARG A 91 -18.60 -17.39 0.75
N SER A 92 -18.26 -17.21 2.03
CA SER A 92 -17.07 -17.78 2.67
C SER A 92 -17.02 -19.31 2.55
N GLU A 93 -18.12 -20.02 2.70
CA GLU A 93 -18.16 -21.48 2.53
C GLU A 93 -17.73 -21.94 1.12
N ARG A 94 -18.20 -21.22 0.08
CA ARG A 94 -17.83 -21.50 -1.31
C ARG A 94 -16.36 -21.19 -1.58
N TRP A 95 -15.85 -20.16 -0.95
CA TRP A 95 -14.45 -19.78 -1.05
C TRP A 95 -13.54 -20.76 -0.32
N GLN A 96 -13.94 -21.29 0.84
CA GLN A 96 -13.22 -22.34 1.56
C GLN A 96 -13.10 -23.61 0.71
N LYS A 97 -14.21 -24.06 0.11
CA LYS A 97 -14.19 -25.22 -0.83
C LYS A 97 -13.25 -24.99 -2.01
N MET A 98 -13.14 -23.75 -2.49
CA MET A 98 -12.23 -23.41 -3.57
C MET A 98 -10.77 -23.40 -3.12
N LEU A 99 -10.49 -22.94 -1.90
CA LEU A 99 -9.15 -22.99 -1.33
C LEU A 99 -8.65 -24.43 -1.14
N GLN A 100 -9.51 -25.34 -0.69
CA GLN A 100 -9.19 -26.76 -0.58
C GLN A 100 -8.84 -27.41 -1.92
N LYS A 101 -9.39 -26.90 -3.02
CA LYS A 101 -9.13 -27.38 -4.39
C LYS A 101 -8.14 -26.50 -5.16
N TRP A 102 -7.32 -25.71 -4.45
CA TRP A 102 -6.42 -24.71 -5.06
C TRP A 102 -5.47 -25.31 -6.10
N THR A 103 -4.91 -26.49 -5.85
CA THR A 103 -4.00 -27.19 -6.77
C THR A 103 -4.61 -27.52 -8.12
N GLN A 104 -5.96 -27.58 -8.20
CA GLN A 104 -6.72 -27.82 -9.43
C GLN A 104 -7.10 -26.52 -10.15
N LEU A 105 -6.86 -25.36 -9.53
CA LEU A 105 -7.19 -24.05 -10.07
C LEU A 105 -5.94 -23.44 -10.70
N THR A 106 -6.09 -22.96 -11.91
CA THR A 106 -5.07 -22.12 -12.53
C THR A 106 -5.41 -20.65 -12.31
N ARG A 107 -4.39 -19.80 -12.26
CA ARG A 107 -4.55 -18.33 -12.17
C ARG A 107 -5.41 -17.80 -13.33
N GLN A 108 -5.40 -18.47 -14.48
CA GLN A 108 -6.16 -18.11 -15.68
C GLN A 108 -7.62 -18.61 -15.65
N SER A 109 -8.04 -19.32 -14.59
CA SER A 109 -9.40 -19.85 -14.49
C SER A 109 -10.44 -18.71 -14.48
N GLU A 110 -11.35 -18.74 -15.46
CA GLU A 110 -12.45 -17.79 -15.57
C GLU A 110 -13.38 -17.85 -14.33
N GLN A 111 -13.51 -19.03 -13.72
CA GLN A 111 -14.25 -19.19 -12.48
C GLN A 111 -13.61 -18.44 -11.32
N LEU A 112 -12.27 -18.53 -11.20
CA LEU A 112 -11.52 -17.79 -10.16
C LEU A 112 -11.65 -16.29 -10.41
N ARG A 113 -11.43 -15.83 -11.65
CA ARG A 113 -11.57 -14.44 -12.05
C ARG A 113 -12.94 -13.87 -11.67
N ARG A 114 -14.02 -14.49 -12.12
CA ARG A 114 -15.39 -14.04 -11.80
C ARG A 114 -15.65 -13.96 -10.30
N ARG A 115 -15.09 -14.85 -9.50
CA ARG A 115 -15.25 -14.80 -8.05
C ARG A 115 -14.44 -13.67 -7.42
N ILE A 116 -13.19 -13.47 -7.83
CA ILE A 116 -12.34 -12.39 -7.32
C ILE A 116 -12.97 -11.03 -7.63
N TYR A 117 -13.52 -10.85 -8.81
CA TYR A 117 -14.25 -9.63 -9.18
C TYR A 117 -15.53 -9.41 -8.34
N LYS A 118 -16.11 -10.43 -7.73
CA LYS A 118 -17.18 -10.34 -6.73
C LYS A 118 -16.69 -10.09 -5.31
N GLY A 119 -15.38 -10.08 -5.08
CA GLY A 119 -14.70 -9.83 -3.82
C GLY A 119 -14.41 -11.08 -3.01
N ILE A 120 -13.22 -11.13 -2.45
CA ILE A 120 -12.77 -12.17 -1.52
C ILE A 120 -13.31 -11.82 -0.12
N PRO A 121 -13.94 -12.77 0.61
CA PRO A 121 -14.35 -12.55 1.97
C PRO A 121 -13.18 -12.14 2.86
N SER A 122 -13.41 -11.20 3.78
CA SER A 122 -12.36 -10.61 4.61
C SER A 122 -11.55 -11.64 5.40
N SER A 123 -12.24 -12.65 5.96
CA SER A 123 -11.62 -13.74 6.72
C SER A 123 -10.71 -14.68 5.90
N LEU A 124 -10.87 -14.71 4.58
CA LEU A 124 -10.12 -15.61 3.69
C LEU A 124 -9.12 -14.85 2.79
N ARG A 125 -9.15 -13.51 2.84
CA ARG A 125 -8.34 -12.67 1.94
C ARG A 125 -6.85 -12.97 2.05
N GLY A 126 -6.30 -13.03 3.27
CA GLY A 126 -4.89 -13.37 3.48
C GLY A 126 -4.52 -14.72 2.84
N ALA A 127 -5.32 -15.77 3.09
CA ALA A 127 -5.06 -17.09 2.53
C ALA A 127 -5.09 -17.10 0.99
N PHE A 128 -6.01 -16.35 0.37
CA PHE A 128 -6.05 -16.24 -1.10
C PHE A 128 -4.91 -15.39 -1.65
N TRP A 129 -4.53 -14.30 -1.00
CA TRP A 129 -3.36 -13.51 -1.41
C TRP A 129 -2.07 -14.32 -1.31
N SER A 130 -1.90 -15.11 -0.22
CA SER A 130 -0.78 -16.03 -0.07
C SER A 130 -0.69 -17.01 -1.25
N LYS A 131 -1.82 -17.59 -1.66
CA LYS A 131 -1.87 -18.50 -2.82
C LYS A 131 -1.64 -17.79 -4.16
N LEU A 132 -2.22 -16.61 -4.38
CA LEU A 132 -2.03 -15.82 -5.61
C LEU A 132 -0.58 -15.36 -5.79
N LEU A 133 0.12 -15.05 -4.70
CA LEU A 133 1.53 -14.67 -4.68
C LEU A 133 2.48 -15.86 -4.55
N ASN A 134 1.97 -17.11 -4.45
CA ASN A 134 2.75 -18.32 -4.28
C ASN A 134 3.71 -18.26 -3.06
N LEU A 135 3.20 -17.75 -1.92
CA LEU A 135 4.03 -17.53 -0.74
C LEU A 135 4.49 -18.83 -0.07
N ASP A 136 3.71 -19.90 -0.14
CA ASP A 136 4.12 -21.22 0.40
C ASP A 136 5.47 -21.66 -0.20
N GLU A 137 5.63 -21.48 -1.50
CA GLU A 137 6.87 -21.83 -2.19
C GLU A 137 8.01 -20.86 -1.83
N GLN A 138 7.71 -19.56 -1.67
CA GLN A 138 8.72 -18.59 -1.23
C GLN A 138 9.24 -18.91 0.18
N LEU A 139 8.36 -19.23 1.11
CA LEU A 139 8.72 -19.63 2.47
C LEU A 139 9.55 -20.92 2.47
N ARG A 140 9.23 -21.88 1.59
CA ARG A 140 9.97 -23.13 1.47
C ARG A 140 11.38 -22.92 0.93
N ILE A 141 11.52 -22.13 -0.16
CA ILE A 141 12.80 -21.86 -0.81
C ILE A 141 13.71 -21.03 0.10
N HIS A 142 13.16 -20.03 0.77
CA HIS A 142 13.92 -19.05 1.56
C HIS A 142 13.80 -19.29 3.08
N LYS A 143 13.65 -20.53 3.49
CA LYS A 143 13.48 -20.89 4.90
C LYS A 143 14.62 -20.32 5.76
N GLY A 144 14.26 -19.52 6.78
CA GLY A 144 15.18 -18.88 7.72
C GLY A 144 15.91 -17.64 7.18
N HIS A 145 15.79 -17.32 5.89
CA HIS A 145 16.45 -16.16 5.29
C HIS A 145 15.93 -14.84 5.86
N TYR A 146 14.62 -14.75 6.13
CA TYR A 146 14.03 -13.56 6.74
C TYR A 146 14.65 -13.21 8.10
N GLU A 147 14.87 -14.20 8.97
CA GLU A 147 15.51 -14.00 10.27
C GLU A 147 16.99 -13.56 10.14
N LEU A 148 17.72 -14.10 9.16
CA LEU A 148 19.07 -13.64 8.85
C LEU A 148 19.09 -12.17 8.39
N LEU A 149 18.12 -11.76 7.58
CA LEU A 149 17.99 -10.37 7.13
C LEU A 149 17.63 -9.42 8.27
N LYS A 150 16.78 -9.82 9.22
CA LYS A 150 16.49 -9.04 10.44
C LYS A 150 17.78 -8.82 11.26
N THR A 151 18.55 -9.88 11.48
CA THR A 151 19.83 -9.80 12.20
C THR A 151 20.83 -8.90 11.45
N LYS A 152 20.94 -9.06 10.15
CA LYS A 152 21.79 -8.20 9.31
C LYS A 152 21.36 -6.75 9.38
N ALA A 153 20.06 -6.47 9.31
CA ALA A 153 19.51 -5.11 9.39
C ALA A 153 19.86 -4.41 10.70
N ARG A 154 19.78 -5.13 11.83
CA ARG A 154 20.18 -4.61 13.16
C ARG A 154 21.62 -4.11 13.15
N LEU A 155 22.51 -4.81 12.45
CA LEU A 155 23.93 -4.48 12.40
C LEU A 155 24.29 -3.43 11.35
N THR A 156 23.61 -3.42 10.19
CA THR A 156 24.11 -2.70 9.01
C THR A 156 23.13 -1.68 8.39
N SER A 157 21.83 -1.73 8.71
CA SER A 157 20.89 -0.82 8.08
C SER A 157 21.12 0.63 8.52
N THR A 158 21.18 1.54 7.56
CA THR A 158 21.34 3.00 7.77
C THR A 158 19.98 3.72 7.79
N TYR A 159 18.89 3.00 7.54
CA TYR A 159 17.56 3.58 7.34
C TYR A 159 16.63 3.47 8.54
N LEU A 160 17.08 2.88 9.65
CA LEU A 160 16.21 2.52 10.79
C LEU A 160 15.50 3.73 11.40
N VAL A 161 16.16 4.87 11.50
CA VAL A 161 15.55 6.11 12.01
C VAL A 161 14.43 6.58 11.10
N GLN A 162 14.65 6.57 9.78
CA GLN A 162 13.61 6.93 8.82
C GLN A 162 12.46 5.93 8.84
N ILE A 163 12.76 4.64 8.93
CA ILE A 163 11.76 3.57 9.05
C ILE A 163 10.91 3.78 10.30
N ASP A 164 11.51 4.10 11.44
CA ASP A 164 10.80 4.37 12.69
C ASP A 164 9.81 5.54 12.57
N LEU A 165 10.23 6.63 11.93
CA LEU A 165 9.36 7.78 11.64
C LEU A 165 8.19 7.38 10.73
N ASP A 166 8.45 6.58 9.71
CA ASP A 166 7.43 6.11 8.75
C ASP A 166 6.45 5.13 9.40
N VAL A 167 6.92 4.20 10.22
CA VAL A 167 6.09 3.28 11.01
C VAL A 167 5.16 4.08 11.93
N HIS A 168 5.72 5.09 12.63
CA HIS A 168 4.94 5.89 13.57
C HIS A 168 3.77 6.65 12.92
N ARG A 169 3.91 7.11 11.69
CA ARG A 169 2.88 7.87 10.96
C ARG A 169 1.89 7.01 10.17
N THR A 170 2.18 5.68 10.02
CA THR A 170 1.38 4.78 9.18
C THR A 170 0.20 4.21 9.95
N TYR A 171 -1.00 4.31 9.40
CA TYR A 171 -2.26 3.79 9.95
C TYR A 171 -2.53 4.14 11.42
N ARG A 172 -2.19 5.36 11.86
CA ARG A 172 -2.39 5.83 13.25
C ARG A 172 -3.84 5.79 13.74
N ASN A 173 -4.77 5.81 12.83
CA ASN A 173 -6.21 5.69 13.09
C ASN A 173 -6.74 4.26 12.94
N HIS A 174 -5.86 3.25 12.93
CA HIS A 174 -6.25 1.84 12.88
C HIS A 174 -5.88 1.16 14.20
N GLN A 175 -6.82 0.38 14.80
CA GLN A 175 -6.66 -0.27 16.12
C GLN A 175 -5.37 -1.10 16.24
N MET A 176 -4.90 -1.71 15.14
CA MET A 176 -3.68 -2.54 15.14
C MET A 176 -2.38 -1.72 15.15
N PHE A 177 -2.42 -0.42 14.79
CA PHE A 177 -1.24 0.44 14.61
C PHE A 177 -1.27 1.73 15.44
N CYS A 178 -2.38 2.03 16.12
CA CYS A 178 -2.58 3.32 16.82
C CYS A 178 -1.63 3.52 18.01
N ASN A 179 -1.24 2.43 18.67
CA ASN A 179 -0.33 2.49 19.80
C ASN A 179 1.13 2.41 19.34
N ARG A 180 1.97 3.28 19.91
CA ARG A 180 3.41 3.30 19.61
C ARG A 180 4.06 2.00 20.07
N TYR A 181 4.94 1.43 19.25
CA TYR A 181 5.66 0.18 19.50
C TYR A 181 4.77 -1.06 19.69
N CYS A 182 3.47 -1.01 19.37
CA CYS A 182 2.61 -2.18 19.43
C CYS A 182 3.10 -3.30 18.51
N LEU A 183 2.58 -4.51 18.71
CA LEU A 183 3.01 -5.70 17.98
C LEU A 183 3.00 -5.52 16.45
N ARG A 184 1.99 -4.85 15.89
CA ARG A 184 1.92 -4.62 14.45
C ARG A 184 2.91 -3.56 13.97
N GLN A 185 3.21 -2.56 14.76
CA GLN A 185 4.30 -1.62 14.46
C GLN A 185 5.67 -2.32 14.55
N LYS A 186 5.87 -3.24 15.51
CA LYS A 186 7.07 -4.09 15.59
C LYS A 186 7.25 -4.92 14.33
N HIS A 187 6.20 -5.63 13.88
CA HIS A 187 6.26 -6.40 12.65
C HIS A 187 6.56 -5.51 11.43
N LEU A 188 5.89 -4.35 11.33
CA LEU A 188 6.13 -3.40 10.24
C LEU A 188 7.58 -2.89 10.23
N PHE A 189 8.11 -2.51 11.39
CA PHE A 189 9.50 -2.10 11.56
C PHE A 189 10.47 -3.21 11.15
N SER A 190 10.26 -4.44 11.64
CA SER A 190 11.11 -5.61 11.33
C SER A 190 11.14 -5.92 9.84
N ILE A 191 9.98 -5.89 9.17
CA ILE A 191 9.88 -6.14 7.73
C ILE A 191 10.64 -5.07 6.95
N LEU A 192 10.42 -3.79 7.26
CA LEU A 192 11.07 -2.68 6.55
C LEU A 192 12.57 -2.65 6.81
N ALA A 193 13.01 -2.94 8.04
CA ALA A 193 14.42 -3.08 8.39
C ALA A 193 15.08 -4.22 7.60
N ALA A 194 14.49 -5.42 7.60
CA ALA A 194 14.98 -6.55 6.81
C ALA A 194 15.01 -6.22 5.30
N TYR A 195 13.96 -5.54 4.81
CA TYR A 195 13.88 -5.16 3.40
C TYR A 195 14.95 -4.16 3.00
N SER A 196 15.34 -3.23 3.89
CA SER A 196 16.37 -2.22 3.64
C SER A 196 17.77 -2.79 3.36
N VAL A 197 18.04 -4.03 3.79
CA VAL A 197 19.31 -4.75 3.54
C VAL A 197 19.17 -5.86 2.50
N TYR A 198 17.94 -6.19 2.13
CA TYR A 198 17.61 -7.10 1.04
C TYR A 198 17.54 -6.36 -0.29
N ASN A 199 16.87 -5.20 -0.30
CA ASN A 199 16.77 -4.31 -1.46
C ASN A 199 16.81 -2.86 -0.95
N THR A 200 17.81 -2.10 -1.39
CA THR A 200 18.15 -0.77 -0.84
C THR A 200 17.12 0.33 -1.12
N GLU A 201 16.10 0.06 -1.94
CA GLU A 201 15.04 1.02 -2.26
C GLU A 201 13.97 1.03 -1.18
N ILE A 202 13.74 2.18 -0.53
CA ILE A 202 12.80 2.33 0.57
C ILE A 202 11.64 3.25 0.17
N GLY A 203 10.43 2.90 0.55
CA GLY A 203 9.23 3.70 0.27
C GLY A 203 7.92 2.93 0.38
N TYR A 204 7.97 1.69 0.88
CA TYR A 204 6.84 0.75 0.84
C TYR A 204 6.01 0.69 2.13
N CYS A 205 6.22 1.58 3.10
CA CYS A 205 5.66 1.47 4.46
C CYS A 205 4.14 1.29 4.46
N GLN A 206 3.40 2.07 3.67
CA GLN A 206 1.94 1.97 3.60
C GLN A 206 1.48 0.67 2.96
N ILE A 207 2.18 0.17 1.93
CA ILE A 207 1.88 -1.10 1.26
C ILE A 207 2.14 -2.26 2.23
N VAL A 208 3.26 -2.26 2.94
CA VAL A 208 3.60 -3.30 3.93
C VAL A 208 2.59 -3.32 5.06
N ALA A 209 2.23 -2.15 5.61
CA ALA A 209 1.23 -2.06 6.66
C ALA A 209 -0.15 -2.58 6.20
N PHE A 210 -0.54 -2.30 4.95
CA PHE A 210 -1.77 -2.83 4.36
C PHE A 210 -1.75 -4.36 4.23
N LEU A 211 -0.64 -4.93 3.75
CA LEU A 211 -0.48 -6.38 3.66
C LEU A 211 -0.52 -7.04 5.05
N LEU A 212 0.12 -6.42 6.05
CA LEU A 212 0.11 -6.88 7.45
C LEU A 212 -1.28 -6.94 8.09
N LEU A 213 -2.29 -6.26 7.55
CA LEU A 213 -3.68 -6.43 8.02
C LEU A 213 -4.21 -7.83 7.75
N TYR A 214 -3.67 -8.54 6.74
CA TYR A 214 -4.18 -9.82 6.25
C TYR A 214 -3.16 -10.96 6.28
N LEU A 215 -1.86 -10.66 6.31
CA LEU A 215 -0.79 -11.64 6.24
C LEU A 215 0.05 -11.65 7.53
N PRO A 216 0.62 -12.80 7.91
CA PRO A 216 1.68 -12.89 8.94
C PRO A 216 2.94 -12.10 8.54
N GLU A 217 3.84 -11.86 9.50
CA GLU A 217 5.05 -11.05 9.34
C GLU A 217 5.94 -11.53 8.18
N GLU A 218 6.42 -12.77 8.22
CA GLU A 218 7.31 -13.31 7.19
C GLU A 218 6.63 -13.44 5.83
N GLU A 219 5.35 -13.86 5.80
CA GLU A 219 4.57 -13.88 4.56
C GLU A 219 4.43 -12.48 3.95
N THR A 220 4.28 -11.45 4.77
CA THR A 220 4.22 -10.05 4.31
C THR A 220 5.53 -9.60 3.67
N PHE A 221 6.68 -9.99 4.25
CA PHE A 221 7.99 -9.71 3.66
C PHE A 221 8.11 -10.33 2.26
N TRP A 222 7.77 -11.61 2.11
CA TRP A 222 7.85 -12.29 0.82
C TRP A 222 6.77 -11.82 -0.15
N ALA A 223 5.58 -11.44 0.34
CA ALA A 223 4.55 -10.81 -0.50
C ALA A 223 5.04 -9.49 -1.10
N LEU A 224 5.68 -8.64 -0.30
CA LEU A 224 6.32 -7.42 -0.78
C LEU A 224 7.36 -7.73 -1.86
N SER A 225 8.24 -8.70 -1.61
CA SER A 225 9.26 -9.12 -2.58
C SER A 225 8.62 -9.57 -3.91
N GLN A 226 7.55 -10.38 -3.87
CA GLN A 226 6.85 -10.83 -5.08
C GLN A 226 6.21 -9.65 -5.83
N LEU A 227 5.54 -8.72 -5.15
CA LEU A 227 4.92 -7.55 -5.76
C LEU A 227 5.94 -6.63 -6.42
N ILE A 228 7.13 -6.54 -5.85
CA ILE A 228 8.19 -5.68 -6.36
C ILE A 228 8.89 -6.30 -7.56
N THR A 229 9.23 -7.59 -7.50
CA THR A 229 10.18 -8.21 -8.43
C THR A 229 9.54 -9.07 -9.49
N LYS A 230 8.39 -9.66 -9.24
CA LYS A 230 7.79 -10.68 -10.15
C LYS A 230 6.72 -10.09 -11.07
N ALA A 231 6.74 -10.57 -12.32
CA ALA A 231 5.60 -10.35 -13.21
C ALA A 231 4.35 -11.08 -12.65
N PRO A 232 3.16 -10.50 -12.79
CA PRO A 232 2.79 -9.31 -13.56
C PRO A 232 2.78 -8.00 -12.76
N TYR A 233 3.43 -7.94 -11.60
CA TYR A 233 3.39 -6.76 -10.71
C TYR A 233 4.53 -5.79 -10.98
N THR A 234 5.78 -6.25 -10.81
CA THR A 234 7.04 -5.53 -11.08
C THR A 234 7.02 -4.07 -10.64
N THR A 235 6.53 -3.77 -9.41
CA THR A 235 6.38 -2.40 -8.93
C THR A 235 7.72 -1.72 -8.63
N PHE A 236 8.84 -2.43 -8.71
CA PHE A 236 10.20 -1.93 -8.45
C PHE A 236 10.48 -0.61 -9.17
N GLY A 237 10.20 -0.51 -10.46
CA GLY A 237 10.48 0.70 -11.24
C GLY A 237 9.72 1.97 -10.80
N PHE A 238 8.73 1.85 -9.88
CA PHE A 238 8.11 3.02 -9.25
C PHE A 238 8.99 3.67 -8.18
N PHE A 239 10.01 2.97 -7.67
CA PHE A 239 10.80 3.39 -6.52
C PHE A 239 12.29 3.53 -6.85
N VAL A 240 12.70 3.14 -8.05
CA VAL A 240 14.08 3.37 -8.56
C VAL A 240 14.31 4.87 -8.76
N PRO A 241 15.53 5.37 -8.55
CA PRO A 241 15.88 6.77 -8.85
C PRO A 241 15.41 7.20 -10.24
N SER A 242 14.88 8.40 -10.33
CA SER A 242 14.21 8.97 -11.52
C SER A 242 12.85 8.35 -11.87
N PHE A 243 12.31 7.42 -11.08
CA PHE A 243 10.95 6.86 -11.21
C PHE A 243 10.55 6.43 -12.64
N PRO A 244 11.38 5.66 -13.39
CA PRO A 244 11.17 5.41 -14.81
C PRO A 244 9.84 4.72 -15.12
N LYS A 245 9.39 3.81 -14.26
CA LYS A 245 8.10 3.14 -14.41
C LYS A 245 6.93 4.09 -14.20
N LEU A 246 7.04 5.01 -13.25
CA LEU A 246 6.00 6.01 -13.00
C LEU A 246 5.78 6.88 -14.24
N PHE A 247 6.86 7.38 -14.84
CA PHE A 247 6.76 8.16 -16.08
C PHE A 247 6.14 7.35 -17.21
N ARG A 248 6.53 6.10 -17.39
CA ARG A 248 5.96 5.21 -18.41
C ARG A 248 4.46 4.97 -18.18
N PHE A 249 4.03 4.81 -16.93
CA PHE A 249 2.61 4.70 -16.57
C PHE A 249 1.85 5.97 -16.90
N GLN A 250 2.41 7.12 -16.58
CA GLN A 250 1.80 8.43 -16.83
C GLN A 250 1.70 8.72 -18.33
N GLU A 251 2.75 8.49 -19.10
CA GLU A 251 2.74 8.61 -20.57
C GLU A 251 1.68 7.70 -21.21
N HIS A 252 1.56 6.47 -20.72
CA HIS A 252 0.57 5.54 -21.24
C HIS A 252 -0.86 5.93 -20.82
N PHE A 253 -1.04 6.38 -19.59
CA PHE A 253 -2.32 6.88 -19.12
C PHE A 253 -2.78 8.13 -19.88
N GLU A 254 -1.86 8.99 -20.25
CA GLU A 254 -2.18 10.14 -21.11
C GLU A 254 -2.69 9.71 -22.49
N LYS A 255 -2.08 8.67 -23.11
CA LYS A 255 -2.60 8.07 -24.34
C LYS A 255 -4.01 7.51 -24.16
N ILE A 256 -4.27 6.86 -23.02
CA ILE A 256 -5.61 6.37 -22.65
C ILE A 256 -6.59 7.55 -22.58
N MET A 257 -6.27 8.60 -21.84
CA MET A 257 -7.15 9.78 -21.71
C MET A 257 -7.43 10.42 -23.06
N LYS A 258 -6.40 10.62 -23.88
CA LYS A 258 -6.52 11.24 -25.21
C LYS A 258 -7.44 10.45 -26.13
N LYS A 259 -7.35 9.12 -26.13
CA LYS A 259 -8.15 8.24 -27.00
C LYS A 259 -9.55 7.95 -26.43
N MET A 260 -9.63 7.64 -25.12
CA MET A 260 -10.85 7.12 -24.50
C MET A 260 -11.73 8.21 -23.85
N LEU A 261 -11.15 9.34 -23.44
CA LEU A 261 -11.82 10.44 -22.76
C LEU A 261 -11.45 11.80 -23.38
N PRO A 262 -11.59 12.01 -24.70
CA PRO A 262 -11.08 13.21 -25.39
C PRO A 262 -11.66 14.52 -24.84
N LYS A 263 -12.90 14.54 -24.37
CA LYS A 263 -13.52 15.73 -23.75
C LYS A 263 -12.87 16.09 -22.41
N VAL A 264 -12.58 15.09 -21.57
CA VAL A 264 -11.89 15.30 -20.28
C VAL A 264 -10.45 15.73 -20.54
N TYR A 265 -9.75 15.07 -21.48
CA TYR A 265 -8.39 15.42 -21.86
C TYR A 265 -8.28 16.88 -22.33
N LYS A 266 -9.17 17.33 -23.26
CA LYS A 266 -9.21 18.73 -23.71
C LYS A 266 -9.49 19.70 -22.55
N HIS A 267 -10.38 19.32 -21.64
CA HIS A 267 -10.72 20.12 -20.47
C HIS A 267 -9.52 20.28 -19.52
N PHE A 268 -8.78 19.21 -19.25
CA PHE A 268 -7.57 19.26 -18.42
C PHE A 268 -6.50 20.16 -19.06
N ASN A 269 -6.28 20.03 -20.38
CA ASN A 269 -5.35 20.91 -21.09
C ASN A 269 -5.77 22.39 -21.05
N GLN A 270 -7.08 22.69 -21.15
CA GLN A 270 -7.59 24.05 -21.03
C GLN A 270 -7.25 24.71 -19.70
N TYR A 271 -7.24 23.94 -18.61
CA TYR A 271 -6.89 24.40 -17.27
C TYR A 271 -5.45 24.05 -16.86
N GLN A 272 -4.60 23.63 -17.81
CA GLN A 272 -3.19 23.28 -17.57
C GLN A 272 -2.98 22.22 -16.48
N LEU A 273 -3.94 21.31 -16.31
CA LEU A 273 -3.83 20.22 -15.36
C LEU A 273 -3.14 19.02 -16.01
N GLU A 274 -1.88 18.80 -15.66
CA GLU A 274 -1.11 17.63 -16.09
C GLU A 274 -1.48 16.40 -15.26
N SER A 275 -1.54 15.24 -15.92
CA SER A 275 -1.91 13.98 -15.26
C SER A 275 -0.92 13.53 -14.18
N ASN A 276 0.36 13.89 -14.32
CA ASN A 276 1.40 13.58 -13.36
C ASN A 276 1.09 14.16 -11.96
N LEU A 277 0.44 15.31 -11.86
CA LEU A 277 0.16 16.00 -10.60
C LEU A 277 -0.72 15.17 -9.63
N PHE A 278 -1.61 14.34 -10.14
CA PHE A 278 -2.54 13.56 -9.31
C PHE A 278 -2.29 12.04 -9.37
N THR A 279 -1.69 11.52 -10.44
CA THR A 279 -1.50 10.07 -10.63
C THR A 279 -0.33 9.49 -9.85
N ILE A 280 0.61 10.29 -9.36
CA ILE A 280 1.75 9.83 -8.54
C ILE A 280 1.25 8.94 -7.39
N ARG A 281 0.35 9.48 -6.56
CA ARG A 281 -0.22 8.75 -5.40
C ARG A 281 -1.05 7.55 -5.83
N TRP A 282 -1.77 7.65 -6.96
CA TRP A 282 -2.59 6.55 -7.45
C TRP A 282 -1.76 5.32 -7.80
N PHE A 283 -0.64 5.52 -8.51
CA PHE A 283 0.18 4.41 -8.98
C PHE A 283 1.17 3.93 -7.93
N MET A 284 1.90 4.83 -7.25
CA MET A 284 2.89 4.44 -6.25
C MET A 284 2.27 3.75 -5.03
N LEU A 285 1.09 4.19 -4.59
CA LEU A 285 0.39 3.62 -3.43
C LEU A 285 -0.75 2.66 -3.83
N CYS A 286 -0.87 2.31 -5.11
CA CYS A 286 -1.93 1.41 -5.61
C CYS A 286 -3.31 1.78 -5.02
N TYR A 287 -3.63 3.08 -5.02
CA TYR A 287 -4.88 3.69 -4.52
C TYR A 287 -5.13 3.66 -3.01
N LEU A 288 -4.19 3.20 -2.18
CA LEU A 288 -4.39 2.98 -0.73
C LEU A 288 -4.89 4.21 0.03
N ASP A 289 -4.48 5.42 -0.35
CA ASP A 289 -4.82 6.64 0.37
C ASP A 289 -5.84 7.55 -0.34
N CYS A 290 -6.24 7.22 -1.58
CA CYS A 290 -7.11 8.08 -2.38
C CYS A 290 -8.53 7.54 -2.60
N LEU A 291 -8.81 6.28 -2.24
CA LEU A 291 -10.13 5.67 -2.35
C LEU A 291 -10.63 5.15 -1.00
N PRO A 292 -11.95 4.90 -0.84
CA PRO A 292 -12.48 4.22 0.34
C PRO A 292 -11.85 2.84 0.52
N PHE A 293 -11.58 2.47 1.77
CA PHE A 293 -10.82 1.26 2.09
C PHE A 293 -11.45 -0.02 1.53
N GLU A 294 -12.77 -0.16 1.60
CA GLU A 294 -13.50 -1.30 1.02
C GLU A 294 -13.30 -1.40 -0.50
N LEU A 295 -13.37 -0.28 -1.22
CA LEU A 295 -13.10 -0.27 -2.66
C LEU A 295 -11.64 -0.61 -2.96
N VAL A 296 -10.70 -0.11 -2.15
CA VAL A 296 -9.28 -0.47 -2.25
C VAL A 296 -9.07 -1.96 -2.10
N LEU A 297 -9.70 -2.61 -1.12
CA LEU A 297 -9.63 -4.06 -0.93
C LEU A 297 -10.07 -4.83 -2.19
N ARG A 298 -11.16 -4.41 -2.81
CA ARG A 298 -11.68 -5.01 -4.06
C ARG A 298 -10.70 -4.83 -5.22
N ILE A 299 -10.10 -3.65 -5.34
CA ILE A 299 -9.07 -3.37 -6.37
C ILE A 299 -7.83 -4.23 -6.11
N TRP A 300 -7.39 -4.38 -4.87
CA TRP A 300 -6.24 -5.21 -4.52
C TRP A 300 -6.50 -6.70 -4.74
N ASP A 301 -7.70 -7.21 -4.45
CA ASP A 301 -8.08 -8.57 -4.79
C ASP A 301 -7.90 -8.84 -6.30
N ILE A 302 -8.30 -7.88 -7.15
CA ILE A 302 -8.14 -7.96 -8.61
C ILE A 302 -6.67 -7.76 -9.02
N TYR A 303 -5.96 -6.82 -8.39
CA TYR A 303 -4.54 -6.56 -8.63
C TYR A 303 -3.67 -7.80 -8.34
N MET A 304 -3.96 -8.53 -7.26
CA MET A 304 -3.29 -9.79 -6.94
C MET A 304 -3.48 -10.85 -8.04
N LEU A 305 -4.58 -10.82 -8.78
CA LEU A 305 -4.85 -11.74 -9.90
C LEU A 305 -4.27 -11.24 -11.22
N ASP A 306 -4.64 -10.01 -11.61
CA ASP A 306 -4.43 -9.48 -12.96
C ASP A 306 -3.15 -8.64 -13.10
N GLY A 307 -2.55 -8.21 -11.99
CA GLY A 307 -1.30 -7.44 -11.98
C GLY A 307 -1.48 -5.95 -12.32
N GLU A 308 -0.41 -5.33 -12.79
CA GLU A 308 -0.27 -3.87 -12.94
C GLU A 308 -1.29 -3.20 -13.89
N GLN A 309 -1.84 -3.94 -14.84
CA GLN A 309 -2.85 -3.42 -15.76
C GLN A 309 -4.11 -2.90 -15.03
N VAL A 310 -4.38 -3.43 -13.82
CA VAL A 310 -5.51 -2.99 -12.99
C VAL A 310 -5.34 -1.53 -12.56
N LEU A 311 -4.12 -1.09 -12.31
CA LEU A 311 -3.84 0.28 -11.88
C LEU A 311 -4.23 1.29 -12.98
N LEU A 312 -3.86 1.03 -14.23
CA LEU A 312 -4.24 1.89 -15.37
C LEU A 312 -5.74 1.82 -15.66
N THR A 313 -6.30 0.62 -15.59
CA THR A 313 -7.74 0.43 -15.80
C THR A 313 -8.55 1.20 -14.76
N MET A 314 -8.13 1.17 -13.49
CA MET A 314 -8.80 1.92 -12.43
C MET A 314 -8.64 3.43 -12.60
N ALA A 315 -7.49 3.93 -13.05
CA ALA A 315 -7.30 5.34 -13.36
C ALA A 315 -8.29 5.82 -14.45
N TYR A 316 -8.44 5.03 -15.52
CA TYR A 316 -9.42 5.31 -16.56
C TYR A 316 -10.87 5.24 -16.01
N CYS A 317 -11.18 4.24 -15.20
CA CYS A 317 -12.50 4.06 -14.58
C CYS A 317 -12.87 5.26 -13.69
N ILE A 318 -11.97 5.73 -12.83
CA ILE A 318 -12.16 6.92 -11.98
C ILE A 318 -12.56 8.13 -12.81
N LEU A 319 -11.80 8.43 -13.87
CA LEU A 319 -12.11 9.60 -14.73
C LEU A 319 -13.41 9.42 -15.50
N LYS A 320 -13.71 8.20 -15.96
CA LYS A 320 -14.93 7.87 -16.69
C LYS A 320 -16.19 8.05 -15.82
N ILE A 321 -16.17 7.52 -14.60
CA ILE A 321 -17.28 7.66 -13.64
C ILE A 321 -17.51 9.14 -13.33
N ASN A 322 -16.44 9.88 -13.08
CA ASN A 322 -16.51 11.29 -12.66
C ASN A 322 -16.53 12.29 -13.82
N ARG A 323 -16.64 11.83 -15.09
CA ARG A 323 -16.48 12.70 -16.27
C ARG A 323 -17.39 13.94 -16.28
N LYS A 324 -18.66 13.81 -15.83
CA LYS A 324 -19.60 14.92 -15.78
C LYS A 324 -19.15 15.95 -14.73
N LYS A 325 -18.81 15.50 -13.53
CA LYS A 325 -18.29 16.35 -12.44
C LYS A 325 -17.03 17.07 -12.86
N LEU A 326 -16.05 16.35 -13.45
CA LEU A 326 -14.77 16.92 -13.91
C LEU A 326 -14.98 18.05 -14.92
N ILE A 327 -15.88 17.90 -15.89
CA ILE A 327 -16.16 18.95 -16.89
C ILE A 327 -16.85 20.17 -16.28
N HIS A 328 -17.57 20.03 -15.15
CA HIS A 328 -18.18 21.14 -14.44
C HIS A 328 -17.20 21.96 -13.58
N LEU A 329 -16.07 21.37 -13.17
CA LEU A 329 -15.01 22.08 -12.45
C LEU A 329 -14.23 22.99 -13.42
N LYS A 330 -14.28 24.30 -13.19
CA LYS A 330 -13.81 25.33 -14.16
C LYS A 330 -12.49 26.01 -13.75
N THR A 331 -11.74 25.44 -12.81
CA THR A 331 -10.45 25.98 -12.37
C THR A 331 -9.44 24.86 -12.16
N PHE A 332 -8.15 25.18 -12.30
CA PHE A 332 -7.06 24.27 -11.99
C PHE A 332 -7.16 23.74 -10.56
N ASP A 333 -7.35 24.64 -9.59
CA ASP A 333 -7.38 24.28 -8.16
C ASP A 333 -8.51 23.31 -7.82
N ASN A 334 -9.71 23.54 -8.33
CA ASN A 334 -10.85 22.66 -8.09
C ASN A 334 -10.64 21.27 -8.69
N LEU A 335 -10.09 21.20 -9.92
CA LEU A 335 -9.77 19.93 -10.58
C LEU A 335 -8.69 19.17 -9.82
N ASN A 336 -7.59 19.84 -9.45
CA ASN A 336 -6.47 19.25 -8.73
C ASN A 336 -6.88 18.79 -7.32
N THR A 337 -7.61 19.62 -6.57
CA THR A 337 -8.14 19.28 -5.24
C THR A 337 -9.08 18.09 -5.31
N PHE A 338 -10.00 18.06 -6.27
CA PHE A 338 -10.90 16.93 -6.46
C PHE A 338 -10.14 15.62 -6.68
N LEU A 339 -9.17 15.61 -7.61
CA LEU A 339 -8.45 14.40 -7.99
C LEU A 339 -7.41 13.95 -6.93
N LYS A 340 -6.88 14.87 -6.13
CA LYS A 340 -5.92 14.55 -5.06
C LYS A 340 -6.57 14.21 -3.73
N ASN A 341 -7.58 14.98 -3.31
CA ASN A 341 -8.03 14.99 -1.93
C ASN A 341 -9.48 14.54 -1.74
N GLU A 342 -10.36 14.77 -2.72
CA GLU A 342 -11.78 14.56 -2.56
C GLU A 342 -12.30 13.22 -3.09
N LEU A 343 -11.48 12.45 -3.82
CA LEU A 343 -11.93 11.19 -4.42
C LEU A 343 -12.44 10.21 -3.38
N ARG A 344 -11.77 10.07 -2.22
CA ARG A 344 -12.21 9.17 -1.15
C ARG A 344 -13.62 9.52 -0.69
N GLN A 345 -13.87 10.79 -0.40
CA GLN A 345 -15.19 11.26 0.01
C GLN A 345 -16.22 11.15 -1.12
N ASN A 346 -15.84 11.46 -2.36
CA ASN A 346 -16.72 11.35 -3.51
C ASN A 346 -17.18 9.91 -3.76
N PHE A 347 -16.27 8.92 -3.68
CA PHE A 347 -16.63 7.52 -3.79
C PHE A 347 -17.33 6.96 -2.55
N GLY A 348 -17.09 7.51 -1.36
CA GLY A 348 -17.83 7.18 -0.14
C GLY A 348 -19.28 7.68 -0.14
N ASN A 349 -19.54 8.78 -0.85
CA ASN A 349 -20.86 9.41 -0.94
C ASN A 349 -21.57 9.17 -2.29
N THR A 350 -21.02 8.32 -3.16
CA THR A 350 -21.64 8.03 -4.46
C THR A 350 -22.88 7.17 -4.29
N THR A 351 -23.82 7.30 -5.23
CA THR A 351 -25.00 6.42 -5.33
C THR A 351 -24.64 5.04 -5.90
N LEU A 352 -23.47 4.89 -6.52
CA LEU A 352 -23.00 3.62 -7.05
C LEU A 352 -22.52 2.72 -5.91
N THR A 353 -22.93 1.47 -5.93
CA THR A 353 -22.36 0.43 -5.07
C THR A 353 -20.94 0.08 -5.53
N TYR A 354 -20.12 -0.47 -4.63
CA TYR A 354 -18.77 -0.91 -5.02
C TYR A 354 -18.82 -2.08 -6.02
N ASP A 355 -19.86 -2.90 -6.02
CA ASP A 355 -20.07 -3.93 -7.04
C ASP A 355 -20.27 -3.31 -8.43
N GLU A 356 -21.09 -2.26 -8.56
CA GLU A 356 -21.27 -1.52 -9.82
C GLU A 356 -19.99 -0.82 -10.28
N ILE A 357 -19.17 -0.30 -9.35
CA ILE A 357 -17.87 0.28 -9.69
C ILE A 357 -16.90 -0.79 -10.22
N ILE A 358 -16.90 -1.99 -9.64
CA ILE A 358 -16.07 -3.10 -10.12
C ILE A 358 -16.60 -3.67 -11.45
N GLU A 359 -17.89 -3.68 -11.68
CA GLU A 359 -18.48 -4.02 -12.98
C GLU A 359 -18.05 -2.99 -14.04
N GLU A 360 -18.09 -1.70 -13.72
CA GLU A 360 -17.59 -0.64 -14.60
C GLU A 360 -16.08 -0.75 -14.85
N LEU A 361 -15.29 -1.14 -13.84
CA LEU A 361 -13.87 -1.46 -13.98
C LEU A 361 -13.66 -2.58 -15.01
N ASN A 362 -14.45 -3.65 -14.95
CA ASN A 362 -14.37 -4.76 -15.92
C ASN A 362 -14.72 -4.29 -17.34
N VAL A 363 -15.77 -3.46 -17.50
CA VAL A 363 -16.11 -2.83 -18.78
C VAL A 363 -14.96 -1.95 -19.29
N CYS A 364 -14.30 -1.21 -18.39
CA CYS A 364 -13.13 -0.40 -18.73
C CYS A 364 -11.95 -1.27 -19.20
N HIS A 365 -11.70 -2.39 -18.52
CA HIS A 365 -10.68 -3.35 -18.88
C HIS A 365 -10.89 -3.87 -20.33
N ASP A 366 -12.10 -4.33 -20.65
CA ASP A 366 -12.42 -4.85 -21.97
C ASP A 366 -12.28 -3.79 -23.06
N LYS A 367 -12.71 -2.54 -22.78
CA LYS A 367 -12.51 -1.41 -23.70
C LYS A 367 -11.04 -1.10 -23.95
N LEU A 368 -10.19 -1.10 -22.92
CA LEU A 368 -8.76 -0.90 -23.09
C LEU A 368 -8.13 -2.04 -23.90
N LYS A 369 -8.54 -3.28 -23.66
CA LYS A 369 -8.10 -4.47 -24.41
C LYS A 369 -8.46 -4.35 -25.89
N GLN A 370 -9.71 -4.04 -26.22
CA GLN A 370 -10.20 -3.85 -27.59
C GLN A 370 -9.47 -2.72 -28.34
N ASN A 371 -8.97 -1.73 -27.62
CA ASN A 371 -8.25 -0.58 -28.19
C ASN A 371 -6.72 -0.74 -28.18
N ASN A 372 -6.18 -1.88 -27.76
CA ASN A 372 -4.75 -2.17 -27.59
C ASN A 372 -4.06 -1.20 -26.61
N LEU A 373 -4.79 -0.79 -25.55
CA LEU A 373 -4.30 0.14 -24.51
C LEU A 373 -4.18 -0.52 -23.14
N LEU A 374 -4.49 -1.82 -23.01
CA LEU A 374 -4.46 -2.51 -21.72
C LEU A 374 -3.03 -2.76 -21.25
N HIS A 375 -2.14 -3.13 -22.17
CA HIS A 375 -0.76 -3.46 -21.85
C HIS A 375 0.13 -2.23 -21.96
N LEU A 376 1.01 -2.09 -20.98
CA LEU A 376 2.06 -1.10 -21.02
C LEU A 376 3.04 -1.36 -22.17
N PRO A 377 3.66 -0.31 -22.73
CA PRO A 377 4.81 -0.47 -23.59
C PRO A 377 5.91 -1.31 -22.94
N PRO A 378 6.80 -1.94 -23.69
CA PRO A 378 7.93 -2.70 -23.13
C PRO A 378 8.72 -1.88 -22.12
N LEU A 379 9.34 -2.57 -21.15
CA LEU A 379 10.24 -1.96 -20.19
C LEU A 379 11.37 -1.20 -20.92
N LYS A 380 11.69 -0.01 -20.45
CA LYS A 380 12.89 0.71 -20.90
C LYS A 380 14.11 0.10 -20.21
N GLU A 381 15.29 0.18 -20.81
CA GLU A 381 16.52 -0.40 -20.27
C GLU A 381 16.84 0.03 -18.83
N ASN A 382 16.55 1.28 -18.49
CA ASN A 382 16.73 1.83 -17.14
C ASN A 382 15.72 1.36 -16.09
N GLU A 383 14.72 0.56 -16.48
CA GLU A 383 13.77 -0.08 -15.58
C GLU A 383 14.15 -1.54 -15.26
N PHE A 384 15.18 -2.08 -15.89
CA PHE A 384 15.68 -3.41 -15.55
C PHE A 384 16.40 -3.37 -14.20
N LEU A 385 16.16 -4.41 -13.40
CA LEU A 385 16.86 -4.65 -12.16
C LEU A 385 18.35 -4.91 -12.44
N THR A 386 19.17 -3.88 -12.42
CA THR A 386 20.61 -4.05 -12.29
C THR A 386 20.89 -4.50 -10.86
N ARG A 387 21.03 -5.82 -10.67
CA ARG A 387 21.37 -6.52 -9.44
C ARG A 387 20.20 -6.91 -8.54
N LEU A 388 19.52 -8.00 -8.92
CA LEU A 388 19.16 -9.03 -7.97
C LEU A 388 20.06 -10.23 -8.29
N GLU A 389 21.29 -10.20 -7.85
CA GLU A 389 22.04 -11.42 -7.57
C GLU A 389 21.39 -11.99 -6.29
N LEU A 390 20.54 -12.98 -6.49
CA LEU A 390 20.00 -13.86 -5.45
C LEU A 390 21.09 -14.81 -4.97
#